data_d07c2b83f1ef518f122578c21a7caaec
#
_entry.id   d07c2b83f1ef518f122578c21a7caaec
#
_cell.length_a   1.000
_cell.length_b   1.000
_cell.length_c   1.000
_cell.angle_alpha   90.00
_cell.angle_beta   90.00
_cell.angle_gamma   90.00
#
_symmetry.space_group_name_H-M   'P 1'
#
loop_
_entity.id
_entity.type
_entity.pdbx_description
1 polymer ?
#
loop_
_entity_poly.entity_id
_entity_poly.type
_entity_poly.pdbx_seq_one_letter_code
_entity_poly.pdbx_strand_id
1 'polypeptide(L)'
;DLLIEITSPGGTTSTLLNRPLDGDYEGPGSLDFTFDSVQFWGEGSDGDWTLTVRDTETGDTGTLDSWSLSLLGDLVSDDSTYIFTDDWNTLGTDAARNTIEDLAGSDTLNFAAMTSAVNVDLTPSAVSLVGDLSMIIDAAAAIENAIGGDAADTLSGNLYDNILRGMRGNDRLEGQAGDDQLIGGAGNDVLLGGYGDDTAVYSGVRSNYAVLTQAGGTTIVFDKTN
;
A
#
# COMPACT_ATOMS: atom_id res chain seq x y z
N ASP A 1 -40.83 5.91 -3.81
CA ASP A 1 -39.61 5.07 -3.57
C ASP A 1 -38.38 5.75 -4.13
N LEU A 2 -37.47 6.16 -3.25
CA LEU A 2 -36.27 6.89 -3.61
C LEU A 2 -35.02 6.01 -3.54
N LEU A 3 -34.30 5.90 -4.65
CA LEU A 3 -32.97 5.29 -4.72
C LEU A 3 -31.94 6.40 -4.95
N ILE A 4 -30.93 6.46 -4.10
CA ILE A 4 -29.81 7.38 -4.25
C ILE A 4 -28.52 6.57 -4.27
N GLU A 5 -27.74 6.74 -5.32
CA GLU A 5 -26.45 6.07 -5.51
C GLU A 5 -25.39 7.09 -5.89
N ILE A 6 -24.17 6.86 -5.45
CA ILE A 6 -22.99 7.61 -5.89
C ILE A 6 -21.99 6.65 -6.53
N THR A 7 -21.45 7.05 -7.68
CA THR A 7 -20.46 6.27 -8.41
C THR A 7 -19.17 7.08 -8.52
N SER A 8 -18.07 6.47 -8.15
CA SER A 8 -16.71 7.04 -8.27
C SER A 8 -16.23 7.09 -9.72
N PRO A 9 -15.18 7.86 -10.02
CA PRO A 9 -14.48 7.82 -11.31
C PRO A 9 -13.99 6.41 -11.68
N GLY A 10 -13.61 5.59 -10.70
CA GLY A 10 -13.20 4.20 -10.86
C GLY A 10 -14.34 3.22 -11.19
N GLY A 11 -15.59 3.69 -11.13
CA GLY A 11 -16.78 2.88 -11.44
C GLY A 11 -17.38 2.15 -10.22
N THR A 12 -16.84 2.31 -9.03
CA THR A 12 -17.43 1.76 -7.80
C THR A 12 -18.69 2.52 -7.45
N THR A 13 -19.78 1.80 -7.20
CA THR A 13 -21.09 2.40 -6.83
C THR A 13 -21.44 2.06 -5.40
N SER A 14 -21.80 3.11 -4.62
CA SER A 14 -22.35 2.99 -3.27
C SER A 14 -23.82 3.40 -3.27
N THR A 15 -24.68 2.55 -2.73
CA THR A 15 -26.08 2.89 -2.51
C THR A 15 -26.20 3.63 -1.19
N LEU A 16 -26.51 4.90 -1.26
CA LEU A 16 -26.66 5.81 -0.11
C LEU A 16 -28.04 5.69 0.52
N LEU A 17 -29.05 5.53 -0.32
CA LEU A 17 -30.43 5.35 0.10
C LEU A 17 -31.13 4.36 -0.84
N ASN A 18 -31.76 3.37 -0.26
CA ASN A 18 -32.69 2.48 -0.95
C ASN A 18 -33.91 2.32 -0.04
N ARG A 19 -34.95 3.10 -0.30
CA ARG A 19 -36.13 3.15 0.54
C ARG A 19 -37.37 2.84 -0.28
N PRO A 20 -37.82 1.57 -0.27
CA PRO A 20 -39.18 1.27 -0.66
C PRO A 20 -40.10 1.85 0.42
N LEU A 21 -40.83 2.89 0.09
CA LEU A 21 -41.88 3.43 0.96
C LEU A 21 -43.21 2.77 0.56
N ASP A 22 -43.71 1.88 1.44
CA ASP A 22 -45.11 1.45 1.35
C ASP A 22 -45.97 2.60 1.84
N GLY A 23 -46.48 3.41 0.91
CA GLY A 23 -47.50 4.45 1.18
C GLY A 23 -47.01 5.89 0.96
N ASP A 24 -47.97 6.74 0.68
CA ASP A 24 -47.79 8.19 0.44
C ASP A 24 -46.95 8.83 1.55
N TYR A 25 -45.73 9.26 1.23
CA TYR A 25 -44.95 10.07 2.14
C TYR A 25 -45.44 11.52 2.04
N GLU A 26 -46.40 11.85 2.87
CA GLU A 26 -46.75 13.25 3.13
C GLU A 26 -45.76 13.90 4.11
N GLY A 27 -44.46 13.92 3.72
CA GLY A 27 -43.41 14.56 4.49
C GLY A 27 -43.27 16.06 4.18
N PRO A 28 -42.40 16.79 4.90
CA PRO A 28 -42.13 18.19 4.61
C PRO A 28 -41.61 18.32 3.18
N GLY A 29 -42.00 19.33 2.47
CA GLY A 29 -41.78 19.54 1.03
C GLY A 29 -40.31 19.69 0.58
N SER A 30 -39.36 19.46 1.47
CA SER A 30 -37.91 19.34 1.15
C SER A 30 -37.25 18.39 2.10
N LEU A 31 -36.32 17.56 1.58
CA LEU A 31 -35.47 16.64 2.34
C LEU A 31 -34.04 17.16 2.27
N ASP A 32 -33.41 17.27 3.43
CA ASP A 32 -31.98 17.57 3.57
C ASP A 32 -31.32 16.45 4.33
N PHE A 33 -30.40 15.73 3.68
CA PHE A 33 -29.70 14.59 4.25
C PHE A 33 -28.20 14.65 3.97
N THR A 34 -27.43 14.22 4.97
CA THR A 34 -26.02 13.89 4.81
C THR A 34 -25.87 12.37 4.83
N PHE A 35 -25.18 11.83 3.86
CA PHE A 35 -24.84 10.42 3.79
C PHE A 35 -23.33 10.26 3.86
N ASP A 36 -22.90 9.25 4.62
CA ASP A 36 -21.49 8.84 4.67
C ASP A 36 -21.32 7.48 4.01
N SER A 37 -20.23 7.31 3.26
CA SER A 37 -19.86 6.03 2.66
C SER A 37 -18.37 5.80 2.77
N VAL A 38 -18.00 4.59 3.15
CA VAL A 38 -16.59 4.12 3.18
C VAL A 38 -16.27 3.17 2.02
N GLN A 39 -17.19 3.01 1.06
CA GLN A 39 -17.06 2.04 -0.02
C GLN A 39 -15.98 2.42 -1.04
N PHE A 40 -15.52 3.67 -1.03
CA PHE A 40 -14.52 4.22 -1.96
C PHE A 40 -13.12 4.26 -1.35
N TRP A 41 -12.90 3.52 -0.28
CA TRP A 41 -11.61 3.47 0.40
C TRP A 41 -10.51 2.99 -0.56
N GLY A 42 -9.45 3.78 -0.70
CA GLY A 42 -8.31 3.49 -1.59
C GLY A 42 -8.53 3.88 -3.06
N GLU A 43 -9.64 4.56 -3.40
CA GLU A 43 -9.85 5.08 -4.74
C GLU A 43 -9.34 6.53 -4.87
N GLY A 44 -8.83 6.87 -6.06
CA GLY A 44 -8.50 8.25 -6.41
C GLY A 44 -9.73 9.14 -6.42
N SER A 45 -9.57 10.38 -5.94
CA SER A 45 -10.65 11.37 -5.93
C SER A 45 -10.84 12.10 -7.26
N ASP A 46 -9.86 12.00 -8.15
CA ASP A 46 -9.85 12.71 -9.43
C ASP A 46 -10.80 12.09 -10.45
N GLY A 47 -11.58 12.95 -11.10
CA GLY A 47 -12.50 12.57 -12.16
C GLY A 47 -13.96 12.88 -11.85
N ASP A 48 -14.86 12.34 -12.67
CA ASP A 48 -16.28 12.61 -12.58
C ASP A 48 -16.97 11.67 -11.59
N TRP A 49 -17.47 12.25 -10.50
CA TRP A 49 -18.36 11.57 -9.56
C TRP A 49 -19.81 11.72 -10.01
N THR A 50 -20.53 10.63 -10.11
CA THR A 50 -21.92 10.62 -10.58
C THR A 50 -22.87 10.33 -9.44
N LEU A 51 -23.75 11.30 -9.11
CA LEU A 51 -24.87 11.07 -8.23
C LEU A 51 -26.09 10.65 -9.09
N THR A 52 -26.64 9.49 -8.78
CA THR A 52 -27.87 8.99 -9.39
C THR A 52 -29.01 9.07 -8.38
N VAL A 53 -30.05 9.80 -8.72
CA VAL A 53 -31.28 9.89 -7.93
C VAL A 53 -32.41 9.35 -8.79
N ARG A 54 -33.08 8.32 -8.33
CA ARG A 54 -34.22 7.71 -9.02
C ARG A 54 -35.42 7.67 -8.11
N ASP A 55 -36.53 8.21 -8.63
CA ASP A 55 -37.83 7.89 -8.13
C ASP A 55 -38.33 6.64 -8.88
N THR A 56 -38.64 5.59 -8.14
CA THR A 56 -39.05 4.31 -8.71
C THR A 56 -40.55 4.10 -8.70
N GLU A 57 -41.33 5.06 -8.17
CA GLU A 57 -42.79 5.02 -8.15
C GLU A 57 -43.39 5.92 -9.23
N THR A 58 -44.56 5.54 -9.67
CA THR A 58 -45.28 6.30 -10.74
C THR A 58 -46.26 7.27 -10.12
N GLY A 59 -46.08 8.56 -10.37
CA GLY A 59 -47.04 9.60 -10.01
C GLY A 59 -46.45 10.73 -9.19
N ASP A 60 -45.32 10.55 -8.62
CA ASP A 60 -44.59 11.54 -7.85
C ASP A 60 -43.60 12.29 -8.73
N THR A 61 -43.34 13.52 -8.39
CA THR A 61 -42.31 14.33 -9.05
C THR A 61 -41.52 15.10 -8.01
N GLY A 62 -40.23 15.04 -8.12
CA GLY A 62 -39.31 15.77 -7.25
C GLY A 62 -38.26 16.54 -8.04
N THR A 63 -37.63 17.49 -7.40
CA THR A 63 -36.47 18.21 -7.93
C THR A 63 -35.31 18.02 -6.99
N LEU A 64 -34.12 17.75 -7.55
CA LEU A 64 -32.87 17.83 -6.83
C LEU A 64 -32.36 19.28 -6.92
N ASP A 65 -32.46 20.02 -5.85
CA ASP A 65 -32.10 21.45 -5.85
C ASP A 65 -30.60 21.67 -5.81
N SER A 66 -29.89 20.88 -5.00
CA SER A 66 -28.44 20.90 -4.92
C SER A 66 -27.92 19.66 -4.25
N TRP A 67 -26.68 19.34 -4.51
CA TRP A 67 -25.91 18.36 -3.76
C TRP A 67 -24.45 18.80 -3.66
N SER A 68 -23.75 18.31 -2.66
CA SER A 68 -22.32 18.51 -2.51
C SER A 68 -21.67 17.19 -2.11
N LEU A 69 -20.46 16.99 -2.56
CA LEU A 69 -19.63 15.85 -2.19
C LEU A 69 -18.44 16.37 -1.39
N SER A 70 -18.23 15.82 -0.19
CA SER A 70 -17.03 16.03 0.58
C SER A 70 -16.27 14.71 0.63
N LEU A 71 -15.10 14.68 0.03
CA LEU A 71 -14.21 13.53 0.07
C LEU A 71 -13.23 13.73 1.23
N LEU A 72 -13.25 12.80 2.18
CA LEU A 72 -12.30 12.74 3.26
C LEU A 72 -11.26 11.69 2.85
N GLY A 73 -10.08 12.15 2.51
CA GLY A 73 -8.92 11.34 2.18
C GLY A 73 -7.68 12.04 2.69
N ASP A 74 -6.57 11.37 2.63
CA ASP A 74 -5.29 12.04 2.75
C ASP A 74 -5.12 12.94 1.52
N LEU A 75 -4.48 14.10 1.69
CA LEU A 75 -3.93 14.80 0.54
C LEU A 75 -3.05 13.78 -0.17
N VAL A 76 -3.14 13.66 -1.48
CA VAL A 76 -2.20 12.89 -2.27
C VAL A 76 -0.82 13.40 -1.85
N SER A 77 -0.23 12.77 -0.84
CA SER A 77 1.20 12.73 -0.78
C SER A 77 1.53 11.84 -1.96
N ASP A 78 2.42 12.28 -2.80
CA ASP A 78 2.94 11.42 -3.85
C ASP A 78 3.57 10.14 -3.23
N ASP A 79 3.69 10.07 -1.88
CA ASP A 79 4.21 8.96 -1.10
C ASP A 79 3.11 7.95 -0.77
N SER A 80 3.22 6.73 -1.27
CA SER A 80 2.26 5.65 -1.08
C SER A 80 2.82 4.54 -0.17
N THR A 81 1.94 3.88 0.57
CA THR A 81 2.29 2.66 1.31
C THR A 81 1.35 1.52 0.94
N TYR A 82 1.90 0.50 0.30
CA TYR A 82 1.20 -0.72 -0.10
C TYR A 82 1.33 -1.77 0.99
N ILE A 83 0.24 -2.10 1.66
CA ILE A 83 0.25 -3.04 2.79
C ILE A 83 -0.19 -4.43 2.33
N PHE A 84 0.65 -5.43 2.59
CA PHE A 84 0.41 -6.84 2.30
C PHE A 84 0.20 -7.61 3.60
N THR A 85 -0.74 -8.56 3.55
CA THR A 85 -1.07 -9.46 4.66
C THR A 85 -1.10 -10.90 4.16
N ASP A 86 -1.17 -11.88 5.05
CA ASP A 86 -1.28 -13.30 4.67
C ASP A 86 -2.48 -13.63 3.76
N ASP A 87 -3.50 -12.75 3.72
CA ASP A 87 -4.61 -12.85 2.77
C ASP A 87 -4.19 -12.67 1.30
N TRP A 88 -2.99 -12.11 1.05
CA TRP A 88 -2.43 -11.99 -0.29
C TRP A 88 -2.42 -13.33 -1.03
N ASN A 89 -2.09 -14.42 -0.34
CA ASN A 89 -2.05 -15.77 -0.93
C ASN A 89 -3.42 -16.24 -1.47
N THR A 90 -4.52 -15.63 -1.05
CA THR A 90 -5.87 -15.93 -1.54
C THR A 90 -6.40 -14.89 -2.51
N LEU A 91 -6.02 -13.63 -2.35
CA LEU A 91 -6.54 -12.49 -3.14
C LEU A 91 -5.65 -12.15 -4.33
N GLY A 92 -4.36 -12.44 -4.26
CA GLY A 92 -3.36 -12.11 -5.28
C GLY A 92 -3.41 -13.03 -6.52
N THR A 93 -4.43 -13.86 -6.68
CA THR A 93 -4.66 -14.65 -7.91
C THR A 93 -5.22 -13.80 -9.05
N ASP A 94 -5.68 -12.59 -8.77
CA ASP A 94 -6.12 -11.61 -9.77
C ASP A 94 -4.91 -10.88 -10.35
N ALA A 95 -4.62 -11.12 -11.63
CA ALA A 95 -3.47 -10.52 -12.32
C ALA A 95 -3.51 -8.97 -12.33
N ALA A 96 -4.69 -8.36 -12.22
CA ALA A 96 -4.83 -6.90 -12.14
C ALA A 96 -4.36 -6.32 -10.79
N ARG A 97 -4.19 -7.16 -9.77
CA ARG A 97 -3.72 -6.74 -8.43
C ARG A 97 -2.24 -7.01 -8.19
N ASN A 98 -1.61 -7.73 -9.10
CA ASN A 98 -0.22 -8.17 -8.95
C ASN A 98 0.79 -7.17 -9.52
N THR A 99 0.33 -6.07 -10.10
CA THR A 99 1.18 -5.01 -10.64
C THR A 99 1.05 -3.78 -9.74
N ILE A 100 2.17 -3.26 -9.28
CA ILE A 100 2.26 -2.01 -8.54
C ILE A 100 2.59 -0.91 -9.56
N GLU A 101 1.70 0.06 -9.66
CA GLU A 101 1.84 1.24 -10.51
C GLU A 101 1.92 2.46 -9.61
N ASP A 102 3.09 3.07 -9.51
CA ASP A 102 3.29 4.33 -8.81
C ASP A 102 4.32 5.17 -9.55
N LEU A 103 4.03 6.44 -9.77
CA LEU A 103 4.83 7.30 -10.65
C LEU A 103 5.59 8.39 -9.90
N ALA A 104 5.29 8.63 -8.63
CA ALA A 104 5.87 9.75 -7.90
C ALA A 104 5.77 9.54 -6.40
N GLY A 105 6.74 10.07 -5.67
CA GLY A 105 6.77 10.02 -4.23
C GLY A 105 7.97 9.27 -3.69
N SER A 106 7.90 8.93 -2.41
CA SER A 106 8.78 7.97 -1.77
C SER A 106 7.94 6.83 -1.22
N ASP A 107 7.87 5.76 -1.99
CA ASP A 107 6.87 4.72 -1.85
C ASP A 107 7.38 3.52 -1.08
N THR A 108 6.49 2.84 -0.36
CA THR A 108 6.84 1.74 0.53
C THR A 108 6.00 0.51 0.27
N LEU A 109 6.64 -0.63 0.00
CA LEU A 109 6.02 -1.95 0.10
C LEU A 109 6.13 -2.47 1.54
N ASN A 110 5.01 -2.69 2.21
CA ASN A 110 4.97 -3.07 3.62
C ASN A 110 4.41 -4.48 3.80
N PHE A 111 5.26 -5.42 4.14
CA PHE A 111 4.95 -6.82 4.41
C PHE A 111 4.99 -7.16 5.91
N ALA A 112 5.02 -6.17 6.81
CA ALA A 112 5.19 -6.38 8.25
C ALA A 112 4.08 -7.25 8.90
N ALA A 113 2.95 -7.42 8.22
CA ALA A 113 1.84 -8.27 8.67
C ALA A 113 1.87 -9.69 8.05
N MET A 114 2.92 -10.02 7.29
CA MET A 114 3.07 -11.35 6.70
C MET A 114 3.88 -12.27 7.60
N THR A 115 3.46 -13.54 7.68
CA THR A 115 4.15 -14.60 8.39
C THR A 115 4.96 -15.51 7.47
N SER A 116 4.70 -15.44 6.16
CA SER A 116 5.46 -16.15 5.12
C SER A 116 6.64 -15.31 4.64
N ALA A 117 7.71 -15.98 4.20
CA ALA A 117 8.85 -15.30 3.61
C ALA A 117 8.48 -14.55 2.32
N VAL A 118 9.10 -13.39 2.14
CA VAL A 118 8.99 -12.59 0.93
C VAL A 118 10.34 -12.48 0.23
N ASN A 119 10.29 -12.46 -1.09
CA ASN A 119 11.47 -12.19 -1.92
C ASN A 119 11.12 -11.05 -2.86
N VAL A 120 11.51 -9.84 -2.48
CA VAL A 120 11.13 -8.59 -3.13
C VAL A 120 12.32 -7.95 -3.80
N ASP A 121 12.14 -7.56 -5.06
CA ASP A 121 13.09 -6.78 -5.84
C ASP A 121 12.39 -5.50 -6.28
N LEU A 122 12.88 -4.35 -5.82
CA LEU A 122 12.31 -3.03 -6.11
C LEU A 122 12.69 -2.52 -7.50
N THR A 123 13.48 -3.27 -8.27
CA THR A 123 13.82 -2.90 -9.65
C THR A 123 12.55 -2.94 -10.52
N PRO A 124 12.25 -1.88 -11.28
CA PRO A 124 11.13 -1.89 -12.20
C PRO A 124 11.13 -3.10 -13.15
N SER A 125 9.98 -3.70 -13.35
CA SER A 125 9.76 -4.94 -14.13
C SER A 125 10.35 -6.23 -13.53
N ALA A 126 10.99 -6.16 -12.36
CA ALA A 126 11.41 -7.38 -11.67
C ALA A 126 10.19 -8.15 -11.14
N VAL A 127 10.34 -9.46 -11.05
CA VAL A 127 9.32 -10.33 -10.47
C VAL A 127 9.70 -10.62 -9.02
N SER A 128 8.87 -10.15 -8.11
CA SER A 128 8.94 -10.44 -6.69
C SER A 128 8.05 -11.63 -6.33
N LEU A 129 8.40 -12.36 -5.27
CA LEU A 129 7.57 -13.42 -4.68
C LEU A 129 7.10 -12.96 -3.29
N VAL A 130 5.80 -12.87 -3.13
CA VAL A 130 5.14 -12.50 -1.87
C VAL A 130 4.35 -13.71 -1.39
N GLY A 131 4.92 -14.46 -0.44
CA GLY A 131 4.45 -15.81 -0.16
C GLY A 131 4.60 -16.70 -1.39
N ASP A 132 3.52 -17.30 -1.85
CA ASP A 132 3.50 -18.18 -3.03
C ASP A 132 3.13 -17.47 -4.35
N LEU A 133 2.84 -16.18 -4.31
CA LEU A 133 2.35 -15.42 -5.47
C LEU A 133 3.37 -14.40 -5.99
N SER A 134 3.36 -14.20 -7.30
CA SER A 134 4.21 -13.20 -7.93
C SER A 134 3.59 -11.80 -7.88
N MET A 135 4.43 -10.81 -7.69
CA MET A 135 4.12 -9.38 -7.79
C MET A 135 5.14 -8.74 -8.74
N ILE A 136 4.72 -7.73 -9.49
CA ILE A 136 5.57 -6.99 -10.43
C ILE A 136 5.41 -5.50 -10.14
N ILE A 137 6.52 -4.78 -10.09
CA ILE A 137 6.53 -3.32 -10.11
C ILE A 137 6.52 -2.89 -11.58
N ASP A 138 5.60 -2.01 -11.98
CA ASP A 138 5.52 -1.53 -13.37
C ASP A 138 6.85 -0.91 -13.83
N ALA A 139 7.10 -0.96 -15.12
CA ALA A 139 8.34 -0.45 -15.70
C ALA A 139 8.52 1.08 -15.56
N ALA A 140 7.43 1.80 -15.35
CA ALA A 140 7.42 3.24 -15.13
C ALA A 140 7.35 3.63 -13.65
N ALA A 141 7.06 2.66 -12.75
CA ALA A 141 6.95 2.89 -11.34
C ALA A 141 8.32 3.04 -10.66
N ALA A 142 8.36 3.83 -9.59
CA ALA A 142 9.50 3.96 -8.70
C ALA A 142 9.03 3.60 -7.28
N ILE A 143 9.61 2.60 -6.68
CA ILE A 143 9.37 2.22 -5.28
C ILE A 143 10.72 2.25 -4.57
N GLU A 144 10.82 3.04 -3.51
CA GLU A 144 12.10 3.27 -2.81
C GLU A 144 12.26 2.38 -1.58
N ASN A 145 11.16 1.97 -0.94
CA ASN A 145 11.25 1.37 0.38
C ASN A 145 10.56 0.01 0.46
N ALA A 146 11.10 -0.88 1.30
CA ALA A 146 10.48 -2.15 1.61
C ALA A 146 10.63 -2.52 3.09
N ILE A 147 9.56 -3.10 3.64
CA ILE A 147 9.51 -3.62 5.01
C ILE A 147 9.12 -5.10 4.94
N GLY A 148 9.98 -6.00 5.40
CA GLY A 148 9.73 -7.44 5.49
C GLY A 148 8.77 -7.83 6.61
N GLY A 149 8.59 -9.13 6.81
CA GLY A 149 7.65 -9.72 7.76
C GLY A 149 8.29 -10.38 8.99
N ASP A 150 7.69 -11.49 9.40
CA ASP A 150 8.18 -12.29 10.53
C ASP A 150 9.13 -13.44 10.10
N ALA A 151 9.23 -13.74 8.80
CA ALA A 151 10.02 -14.85 8.27
C ALA A 151 11.41 -14.40 7.80
N ALA A 152 12.20 -15.32 7.26
CA ALA A 152 13.48 -14.97 6.64
C ALA A 152 13.24 -14.41 5.23
N ASP A 153 13.42 -13.12 5.07
CA ASP A 153 13.08 -12.35 3.88
C ASP A 153 14.31 -12.03 3.01
N THR A 154 14.07 -11.78 1.74
CA THR A 154 15.06 -11.19 0.83
C THR A 154 14.49 -9.91 0.24
N LEU A 155 15.13 -8.79 0.51
CA LEU A 155 14.73 -7.48 0.00
C LEU A 155 15.91 -6.91 -0.81
N SER A 156 15.65 -6.63 -2.09
CA SER A 156 16.60 -5.94 -2.98
C SER A 156 16.05 -4.57 -3.32
N GLY A 157 16.87 -3.55 -3.13
CA GLY A 157 16.63 -2.19 -3.58
C GLY A 157 16.77 -2.02 -5.10
N ASN A 158 17.05 -0.81 -5.52
CA ASN A 158 17.17 -0.46 -6.93
C ASN A 158 18.29 0.59 -7.17
N LEU A 159 18.05 1.62 -8.01
CA LEU A 159 19.03 2.69 -8.29
C LEU A 159 18.81 3.95 -7.45
N TYR A 160 17.79 3.97 -6.60
CA TYR A 160 17.46 5.08 -5.71
C TYR A 160 17.98 4.84 -4.30
N ASP A 161 17.98 5.88 -3.47
CA ASP A 161 18.25 5.77 -2.04
C ASP A 161 17.11 5.01 -1.36
N ASN A 162 17.37 3.77 -0.92
CA ASN A 162 16.35 2.89 -0.38
C ASN A 162 16.39 2.82 1.16
N ILE A 163 15.21 2.60 1.77
CA ILE A 163 15.11 2.18 3.16
C ILE A 163 14.56 0.75 3.20
N LEU A 164 15.41 -0.21 3.54
CA LEU A 164 15.06 -1.62 3.62
C LEU A 164 15.05 -2.08 5.09
N ARG A 165 13.94 -2.71 5.52
CA ARG A 165 13.75 -3.24 6.88
C ARG A 165 13.38 -4.71 6.84
N GLY A 166 14.19 -5.59 7.44
CA GLY A 166 13.92 -7.04 7.53
C GLY A 166 12.83 -7.38 8.55
N MET A 167 12.80 -6.69 9.68
CA MET A 167 11.92 -6.88 10.84
C MET A 167 12.31 -8.08 11.71
N ARG A 168 11.73 -9.24 11.56
CA ARG A 168 12.09 -10.49 12.25
C ARG A 168 12.48 -11.52 11.21
N GLY A 169 13.40 -12.41 11.60
CA GLY A 169 13.88 -13.45 10.70
C GLY A 169 15.39 -13.41 10.57
N ASN A 170 15.91 -14.21 9.65
CA ASN A 170 17.30 -14.09 9.21
C ASN A 170 17.27 -13.53 7.79
N ASP A 171 17.34 -12.22 7.68
CA ASP A 171 17.01 -11.50 6.47
C ASP A 171 18.24 -11.21 5.61
N ARG A 172 18.00 -11.06 4.31
CA ARG A 172 18.97 -10.60 3.35
C ARG A 172 18.50 -9.29 2.72
N LEU A 173 19.22 -8.20 3.00
CA LEU A 173 18.94 -6.88 2.46
C LEU A 173 20.07 -6.46 1.53
N GLU A 174 19.75 -6.06 0.30
CA GLU A 174 20.68 -5.58 -0.71
C GLU A 174 20.24 -4.20 -1.20
N GLY A 175 21.00 -3.14 -0.94
CA GLY A 175 20.68 -1.77 -1.36
C GLY A 175 20.76 -1.58 -2.87
N GLN A 176 21.75 -2.17 -3.53
CA GLN A 176 22.10 -2.07 -4.94
C GLN A 176 22.89 -0.79 -5.24
N ALA A 177 22.24 0.33 -5.51
CA ALA A 177 22.91 1.59 -5.79
C ALA A 177 22.04 2.75 -5.26
N GLY A 178 22.71 3.78 -4.78
CA GLY A 178 22.10 4.87 -4.00
C GLY A 178 22.73 4.92 -2.62
N ASP A 179 22.35 5.89 -1.83
CA ASP A 179 22.78 6.00 -0.43
C ASP A 179 21.73 5.34 0.46
N ASP A 180 21.91 4.03 0.73
CA ASP A 180 20.87 3.18 1.29
C ASP A 180 20.88 3.10 2.82
N GLN A 181 19.70 2.89 3.42
CA GLN A 181 19.56 2.57 4.83
C GLN A 181 19.04 1.14 5.02
N LEU A 182 19.87 0.27 5.61
CA LEU A 182 19.56 -1.13 5.82
C LEU A 182 19.37 -1.43 7.31
N ILE A 183 18.20 -1.97 7.66
CA ILE A 183 17.80 -2.28 9.03
C ILE A 183 17.40 -3.74 9.09
N GLY A 184 18.31 -4.62 9.52
CA GLY A 184 18.03 -6.06 9.58
C GLY A 184 16.89 -6.37 10.53
N GLY A 185 16.98 -5.94 11.77
CA GLY A 185 15.96 -6.18 12.78
C GLY A 185 16.40 -7.23 13.80
N ALA A 186 15.55 -8.21 14.04
CA ALA A 186 15.82 -9.31 14.97
C ALA A 186 16.15 -10.59 14.21
N GLY A 187 17.34 -11.13 14.45
CA GLY A 187 17.85 -12.34 13.80
C GLY A 187 19.29 -12.19 13.36
N ASN A 188 19.73 -13.11 12.50
CA ASN A 188 21.07 -13.08 11.92
C ASN A 188 20.96 -12.61 10.47
N ASP A 189 21.14 -11.32 10.25
CA ASP A 189 20.86 -10.67 8.99
C ASP A 189 22.11 -10.50 8.14
N VAL A 190 21.92 -10.47 6.82
CA VAL A 190 22.93 -10.13 5.83
C VAL A 190 22.58 -8.79 5.19
N LEU A 191 23.39 -7.77 5.43
CA LEU A 191 23.19 -6.43 4.90
C LEU A 191 24.30 -6.13 3.88
N LEU A 192 23.91 -5.85 2.65
CA LEU A 192 24.79 -5.49 1.53
C LEU A 192 24.35 -4.12 1.00
N GLY A 193 25.12 -3.07 1.29
CA GLY A 193 24.82 -1.73 0.81
C GLY A 193 24.85 -1.70 -0.71
N GLY A 194 25.97 -1.84 -1.29
CA GLY A 194 26.15 -1.81 -2.74
C GLY A 194 27.05 -0.67 -3.18
N TYR A 195 26.57 0.13 -4.13
CA TYR A 195 27.25 1.33 -4.59
C TYR A 195 26.63 2.56 -3.93
N GLY A 196 27.41 3.33 -3.23
CA GLY A 196 26.99 4.56 -2.56
C GLY A 196 27.53 4.66 -1.14
N ASP A 197 27.01 5.62 -0.39
CA ASP A 197 27.36 5.82 1.02
C ASP A 197 26.28 5.21 1.93
N ASP A 198 26.36 3.89 2.15
CA ASP A 198 25.32 3.12 2.78
C ASP A 198 25.38 3.14 4.31
N THR A 199 24.22 3.04 4.95
CA THR A 199 24.06 3.02 6.40
C THR A 199 23.39 1.74 6.88
N ALA A 200 24.11 0.90 7.65
CA ALA A 200 23.53 -0.22 8.38
C ALA A 200 23.11 0.23 9.79
N VAL A 201 21.83 0.02 10.13
CA VAL A 201 21.21 0.44 11.40
C VAL A 201 21.02 -0.77 12.32
N TYR A 202 21.50 -0.66 13.56
CA TYR A 202 21.38 -1.68 14.60
C TYR A 202 20.70 -1.09 15.84
N SER A 203 19.85 -1.86 16.48
CA SER A 203 19.08 -1.43 17.64
C SER A 203 19.86 -1.43 18.96
N GLY A 204 21.00 -2.15 19.02
CA GLY A 204 21.81 -2.32 20.21
C GLY A 204 22.95 -1.31 20.36
N VAL A 205 23.63 -1.35 21.52
CA VAL A 205 24.86 -0.59 21.70
C VAL A 205 25.99 -1.17 20.86
N ARG A 206 26.85 -0.32 20.29
CA ARG A 206 27.96 -0.72 19.40
C ARG A 206 28.85 -1.82 19.96
N SER A 207 29.02 -1.91 21.29
CA SER A 207 29.83 -2.95 21.96
C SER A 207 29.24 -4.36 21.82
N ASN A 208 27.94 -4.48 21.52
CA ASN A 208 27.29 -5.79 21.31
C ASN A 208 27.59 -6.39 19.95
N TYR A 209 28.20 -5.62 19.06
CA TYR A 209 28.47 -6.07 17.70
C TYR A 209 29.96 -6.23 17.44
N ALA A 210 30.33 -7.25 16.68
CA ALA A 210 31.64 -7.38 16.05
C ALA A 210 31.50 -6.96 14.58
N VAL A 211 32.38 -6.09 14.14
CA VAL A 211 32.41 -5.60 12.74
C VAL A 211 33.71 -6.05 12.12
N LEU A 212 33.62 -6.80 11.03
CA LEU A 212 34.73 -7.24 10.22
C LEU A 212 34.59 -6.65 8.82
N THR A 213 35.53 -5.82 8.44
CA THR A 213 35.62 -5.31 7.06
C THR A 213 36.63 -6.19 6.29
N GLN A 214 36.16 -6.80 5.21
CA GLN A 214 36.97 -7.61 4.33
C GLN A 214 37.71 -6.76 3.30
N ALA A 215 38.78 -7.29 2.74
CA ALA A 215 39.45 -6.67 1.59
C ALA A 215 38.47 -6.68 0.40
N GLY A 216 38.11 -5.50 -0.07
CA GLY A 216 37.07 -5.32 -1.11
C GLY A 216 35.82 -4.54 -0.65
N GLY A 217 35.83 -4.07 0.62
CA GLY A 217 34.80 -3.18 1.13
C GLY A 217 33.61 -3.87 1.82
N THR A 218 33.46 -5.19 1.71
CA THR A 218 32.39 -5.90 2.41
C THR A 218 32.55 -5.81 3.91
N THR A 219 31.54 -5.33 4.60
CA THR A 219 31.48 -5.27 6.06
C THR A 219 30.52 -6.32 6.59
N ILE A 220 30.99 -7.17 7.49
CA ILE A 220 30.19 -8.18 8.16
C ILE A 220 30.02 -7.76 9.62
N VAL A 221 28.79 -7.75 10.10
CA VAL A 221 28.46 -7.42 11.49
C VAL A 221 27.85 -8.65 12.17
N PHE A 222 28.38 -8.98 13.33
CA PHE A 222 27.88 -10.08 14.16
C PHE A 222 27.31 -9.52 15.46
N ASP A 223 26.12 -9.92 15.84
CA ASP A 223 25.62 -9.73 17.19
C ASP A 223 26.29 -10.74 18.13
N LYS A 224 26.90 -10.24 19.19
CA LYS A 224 27.58 -11.08 20.22
C LYS A 224 26.62 -11.51 21.32
N THR A 225 25.40 -11.06 21.32
CA THR A 225 24.40 -11.30 22.37
C THR A 225 23.38 -12.38 21.98
N ASN A 226 23.40 -12.82 20.72
CA ASN A 226 22.62 -13.96 20.22
C ASN A 226 23.43 -15.24 20.20
#